data_69e2d36c0367dc66ea93b75f40d93cee
#
_entry.id   69e2d36c0367dc66ea93b75f40d93cee
#
_cell.length_a   1.000
_cell.length_b   1.000
_cell.length_c   1.000
_cell.angle_alpha   90.00
_cell.angle_beta   90.00
_cell.angle_gamma   90.00
#
_symmetry.space_group_name_H-M   'P 1'
#
loop_
_entity.id
_entity.type
_entity.pdbx_description
1 polymer ?
#
loop_
_entity_poly.entity_id
_entity_poly.type
_entity_poly.pdbx_seq_one_letter_code
_entity_poly.pdbx_strand_id
1 'polypeptide(L)'
;MSGHEPQIKISIPAAASRLLGALRRAGFEAYVVGGCVRDSLLGRTPGDWDICTSARPEQVRTVFSAYRQILTGEKHGTVAVIVGGTPYEITTYRVDGQYHDSRHPDAVQFVPQVQPDLAWRDFTINAMAYAPGEGLIDLYGGRSDLHACLMRCVGDPEERFAEDALRILRAVRLAAQLDFALEKATECAALDMRQSIQNISAERIYTELDKLLAAPAAGKVLSRYGRILAGAVPEIEPCIGCTQPGRWHCYDVWQHTAVAVELLDVAGMDDKNARILRWSVFLHDLAKPECRTVGPDGAAHFPGHNQAGSKMARSILLRLKAPTYLVESASALVAIHDGALPSDDAGILNMLNRYGAAFLQRLCRLKLADLAAHARNAGVMQREQQVRAFEGRMLELSATACYTVGQLAVNGASLMDAGIAPGPAVGKALNTLLRAVMEGRLPNEKAALLAALEKEGLL
;
A
#
# COMPACT_ATOMS: atom_id res chain seq x y z
N MET A 1 -47.39 -18.15 -4.37
CA MET A 1 -47.23 -16.69 -4.55
C MET A 1 -45.82 -16.48 -5.07
N SER A 2 -45.66 -16.31 -6.38
CA SER A 2 -44.38 -15.98 -7.00
C SER A 2 -44.05 -14.53 -6.68
N GLY A 3 -43.27 -14.31 -5.64
CA GLY A 3 -42.72 -13.00 -5.35
C GLY A 3 -41.83 -12.59 -6.49
N HIS A 4 -42.19 -11.58 -7.27
CA HIS A 4 -41.30 -10.92 -8.22
C HIS A 4 -40.18 -10.28 -7.37
N GLU A 5 -38.99 -10.91 -7.36
CA GLU A 5 -37.81 -10.20 -6.88
C GLU A 5 -37.64 -8.92 -7.71
N PRO A 6 -37.42 -7.76 -7.08
CA PRO A 6 -37.25 -6.51 -7.81
C PRO A 6 -36.07 -6.67 -8.79
N GLN A 7 -36.35 -6.38 -10.06
CA GLN A 7 -35.35 -6.48 -11.12
C GLN A 7 -34.17 -5.55 -10.79
N ILE A 8 -32.99 -6.13 -10.56
CA ILE A 8 -31.78 -5.37 -10.25
C ILE A 8 -31.45 -4.49 -11.44
N LYS A 9 -31.28 -3.18 -11.19
CA LYS A 9 -30.86 -2.22 -12.21
C LYS A 9 -29.50 -1.65 -11.82
N ILE A 10 -28.49 -1.90 -12.67
CA ILE A 10 -27.16 -1.30 -12.54
C ILE A 10 -27.08 -0.12 -13.51
N SER A 11 -26.66 1.04 -13.00
CA SER A 11 -26.44 2.23 -13.81
C SER A 11 -25.08 2.12 -14.52
N ILE A 12 -25.09 1.75 -15.79
CA ILE A 12 -23.88 1.63 -16.61
C ILE A 12 -23.56 2.99 -17.25
N PRO A 13 -22.30 3.46 -17.22
CA PRO A 13 -21.89 4.69 -17.91
C PRO A 13 -22.22 4.64 -19.41
N ALA A 14 -22.57 5.78 -19.96
CA ALA A 14 -22.98 5.89 -21.38
C ALA A 14 -21.92 5.32 -22.36
N ALA A 15 -20.63 5.44 -22.04
CA ALA A 15 -19.56 4.86 -22.86
C ALA A 15 -19.60 3.33 -22.85
N ALA A 16 -19.62 2.69 -21.66
CA ALA A 16 -19.72 1.24 -21.54
C ALA A 16 -21.04 0.71 -22.15
N SER A 17 -22.15 1.41 -21.95
CA SER A 17 -23.44 1.06 -22.56
C SER A 17 -23.40 1.09 -24.09
N ARG A 18 -22.70 2.07 -24.69
CA ARG A 18 -22.49 2.12 -26.17
C ARG A 18 -21.66 0.95 -26.66
N LEU A 19 -20.59 0.57 -25.94
CA LEU A 19 -19.73 -0.57 -26.28
C LEU A 19 -20.51 -1.88 -26.23
N LEU A 20 -21.26 -2.12 -25.13
CA LEU A 20 -22.18 -3.27 -25.04
C LEU A 20 -23.16 -3.32 -26.20
N GLY A 21 -23.83 -2.20 -26.47
CA GLY A 21 -24.79 -2.10 -27.59
C GLY A 21 -24.16 -2.34 -28.95
N ALA A 22 -22.91 -1.94 -29.19
CA ALA A 22 -22.21 -2.18 -30.45
C ALA A 22 -21.92 -3.68 -30.67
N LEU A 23 -21.41 -4.37 -29.64
CA LEU A 23 -21.16 -5.82 -29.68
C LEU A 23 -22.47 -6.60 -29.94
N ARG A 24 -23.55 -6.25 -29.26
CA ARG A 24 -24.85 -6.89 -29.39
C ARG A 24 -25.47 -6.67 -30.77
N ARG A 25 -25.36 -5.45 -31.36
CA ARG A 25 -25.81 -5.18 -32.72
C ARG A 25 -24.99 -5.95 -33.76
N ALA A 26 -23.73 -6.28 -33.44
CA ALA A 26 -22.88 -7.14 -34.29
C ALA A 26 -23.16 -8.64 -34.10
N GLY A 27 -24.16 -9.01 -33.28
CA GLY A 27 -24.60 -10.41 -33.08
C GLY A 27 -23.85 -11.15 -31.96
N PHE A 28 -23.07 -10.45 -31.11
CA PHE A 28 -22.32 -11.07 -30.02
C PHE A 28 -23.01 -10.85 -28.67
N GLU A 29 -22.92 -11.84 -27.79
CA GLU A 29 -23.22 -11.64 -26.37
C GLU A 29 -22.20 -10.67 -25.74
N ALA A 30 -22.65 -9.80 -24.84
CA ALA A 30 -21.77 -8.90 -24.09
C ALA A 30 -22.41 -8.49 -22.78
N TYR A 31 -21.61 -8.50 -21.71
CA TYR A 31 -22.01 -8.13 -20.34
C TYR A 31 -20.92 -7.27 -19.69
N VAL A 32 -21.29 -6.36 -18.79
CA VAL A 32 -20.34 -5.86 -17.79
C VAL A 32 -20.14 -6.93 -16.74
N VAL A 33 -18.93 -7.06 -16.17
CA VAL A 33 -18.57 -8.23 -15.37
C VAL A 33 -17.56 -7.90 -14.27
N GLY A 34 -17.59 -8.65 -13.19
CA GLY A 34 -16.54 -8.59 -12.17
C GLY A 34 -16.69 -7.43 -11.19
N GLY A 35 -15.61 -6.67 -10.98
CA GLY A 35 -15.54 -5.60 -10.00
C GLY A 35 -16.61 -4.54 -10.13
N CYS A 36 -16.92 -4.12 -11.35
CA CYS A 36 -17.94 -3.09 -11.58
C CYS A 36 -19.36 -3.55 -11.21
N VAL A 37 -19.69 -4.82 -11.44
CA VAL A 37 -21.00 -5.39 -11.02
C VAL A 37 -21.07 -5.46 -9.51
N ARG A 38 -20.03 -6.01 -8.86
CA ARG A 38 -19.91 -6.08 -7.40
C ARG A 38 -20.07 -4.70 -6.76
N ASP A 39 -19.27 -3.73 -7.20
CA ASP A 39 -19.24 -2.40 -6.58
C ASP A 39 -20.58 -1.67 -6.79
N SER A 40 -21.20 -1.82 -7.96
CA SER A 40 -22.56 -1.30 -8.22
C SER A 40 -23.61 -1.90 -7.28
N LEU A 41 -23.54 -3.22 -7.02
CA LEU A 41 -24.46 -3.89 -6.08
C LEU A 41 -24.24 -3.44 -4.63
N LEU A 42 -23.00 -3.06 -4.27
CA LEU A 42 -22.66 -2.48 -2.97
C LEU A 42 -22.98 -0.98 -2.85
N GLY A 43 -23.54 -0.35 -3.91
CA GLY A 43 -23.80 1.09 -3.95
C GLY A 43 -22.51 1.94 -4.03
N ARG A 44 -21.39 1.35 -4.42
CA ARG A 44 -20.10 2.02 -4.64
C ARG A 44 -19.98 2.45 -6.10
N THR A 45 -19.22 3.51 -6.35
CA THR A 45 -18.89 3.91 -7.74
C THR A 45 -17.74 3.02 -8.23
N PRO A 46 -17.92 2.22 -9.30
CA PRO A 46 -16.84 1.42 -9.89
C PRO A 46 -15.72 2.31 -10.43
N GLY A 47 -14.47 1.87 -10.21
CA GLY A 47 -13.29 2.56 -10.74
C GLY A 47 -13.06 2.28 -12.24
N ASP A 48 -13.41 1.09 -12.69
CA ASP A 48 -13.30 0.58 -14.06
C ASP A 48 -14.56 -0.19 -14.44
N TRP A 49 -14.74 -0.43 -15.76
CA TRP A 49 -15.87 -1.16 -16.30
C TRP A 49 -15.38 -2.18 -17.32
N ASP A 50 -15.23 -3.42 -16.85
CA ASP A 50 -14.84 -4.54 -17.68
C ASP A 50 -16.05 -5.11 -18.41
N ILE A 51 -15.83 -5.47 -19.68
CA ILE A 51 -16.83 -6.10 -20.54
C ILE A 51 -16.33 -7.49 -20.92
N CYS A 52 -17.18 -8.50 -20.80
CA CYS A 52 -16.93 -9.81 -21.37
C CYS A 52 -17.89 -10.06 -22.55
N THR A 53 -17.42 -10.83 -23.55
CA THR A 53 -18.17 -11.03 -24.80
C THR A 53 -17.86 -12.40 -25.45
N SER A 54 -18.80 -12.90 -26.27
CA SER A 54 -18.57 -14.05 -27.15
C SER A 54 -17.74 -13.70 -28.38
N ALA A 55 -17.53 -12.41 -28.68
CA ALA A 55 -16.70 -11.96 -29.79
C ALA A 55 -15.22 -12.29 -29.55
N ARG A 56 -14.56 -12.90 -30.53
CA ARG A 56 -13.09 -13.11 -30.48
C ARG A 56 -12.33 -11.79 -30.63
N PRO A 57 -11.06 -11.71 -30.20
CA PRO A 57 -10.30 -10.46 -30.28
C PRO A 57 -10.31 -9.77 -31.62
N GLU A 58 -10.20 -10.55 -32.74
CA GLU A 58 -10.22 -10.01 -34.12
C GLU A 58 -11.59 -9.41 -34.44
N GLN A 59 -12.67 -10.00 -33.94
CA GLN A 59 -14.04 -9.51 -34.10
C GLN A 59 -14.26 -8.25 -33.28
N VAL A 60 -13.77 -8.21 -32.04
CA VAL A 60 -13.78 -7.00 -31.22
C VAL A 60 -13.04 -5.85 -31.91
N ARG A 61 -11.86 -6.12 -32.48
CA ARG A 61 -11.10 -5.13 -33.25
C ARG A 61 -11.89 -4.60 -34.45
N THR A 62 -12.60 -5.47 -35.15
CA THR A 62 -13.42 -5.10 -36.32
C THR A 62 -14.60 -4.22 -35.89
N VAL A 63 -15.34 -4.62 -34.85
CA VAL A 63 -16.49 -3.85 -34.33
C VAL A 63 -16.07 -2.44 -33.89
N PHE A 64 -14.87 -2.31 -33.30
CA PHE A 64 -14.37 -1.05 -32.77
C PHE A 64 -13.25 -0.43 -33.62
N SER A 65 -13.21 -0.72 -34.93
CA SER A 65 -12.16 -0.21 -35.84
C SER A 65 -12.08 1.32 -35.91
N ALA A 66 -13.17 2.03 -35.59
CA ALA A 66 -13.20 3.50 -35.51
C ALA A 66 -12.64 4.06 -34.21
N TYR A 67 -12.29 3.22 -33.23
CA TYR A 67 -11.74 3.62 -31.94
C TYR A 67 -10.25 3.32 -31.83
N ARG A 68 -9.53 4.10 -31.03
CA ARG A 68 -8.16 3.73 -30.65
C ARG A 68 -8.20 2.48 -29.76
N GLN A 69 -7.34 1.50 -30.06
CA GLN A 69 -7.29 0.21 -29.36
C GLN A 69 -5.89 -0.05 -28.82
N ILE A 70 -5.81 -0.74 -27.68
CA ILE A 70 -4.57 -1.26 -27.08
C ILE A 70 -4.65 -2.78 -27.12
N LEU A 71 -3.67 -3.42 -27.78
CA LEU A 71 -3.69 -4.85 -28.10
C LEU A 71 -2.72 -5.69 -27.26
N THR A 72 -2.10 -5.12 -26.24
CA THR A 72 -1.13 -5.83 -25.37
C THR A 72 -1.70 -7.09 -24.72
N GLY A 73 -3.02 -7.13 -24.47
CA GLY A 73 -3.74 -8.27 -23.90
C GLY A 73 -4.35 -9.24 -24.92
N GLU A 74 -4.19 -8.98 -26.24
CA GLU A 74 -4.90 -9.73 -27.32
C GLU A 74 -4.63 -11.24 -27.26
N LYS A 75 -3.40 -11.64 -26.99
CA LYS A 75 -3.01 -13.07 -26.83
C LYS A 75 -3.77 -13.78 -25.71
N HIS A 76 -4.25 -13.03 -24.74
CA HIS A 76 -5.04 -13.51 -23.61
C HIS A 76 -6.54 -13.18 -23.75
N GLY A 77 -6.97 -12.79 -24.95
CA GLY A 77 -8.38 -12.53 -25.25
C GLY A 77 -8.87 -11.12 -24.90
N THR A 78 -8.02 -10.19 -24.45
CA THR A 78 -8.42 -8.85 -24.01
C THR A 78 -7.99 -7.79 -25.03
N VAL A 79 -8.93 -6.94 -25.43
CA VAL A 79 -8.70 -5.73 -26.24
C VAL A 79 -9.20 -4.53 -25.45
N ALA A 80 -8.35 -3.55 -25.20
CA ALA A 80 -8.80 -2.31 -24.58
C ALA A 80 -9.20 -1.28 -25.63
N VAL A 81 -10.43 -0.78 -25.54
CA VAL A 81 -11.01 0.24 -26.43
C VAL A 81 -11.05 1.57 -25.71
N ILE A 82 -10.47 2.62 -26.30
CA ILE A 82 -10.41 3.95 -25.66
C ILE A 82 -11.61 4.78 -26.10
N VAL A 83 -12.43 5.20 -25.12
CA VAL A 83 -13.58 6.08 -25.34
C VAL A 83 -13.45 7.32 -24.47
N GLY A 84 -13.36 8.49 -25.10
CA GLY A 84 -13.22 9.75 -24.34
C GLY A 84 -11.95 9.83 -23.48
N GLY A 85 -10.86 9.17 -23.89
CA GLY A 85 -9.61 9.09 -23.14
C GLY A 85 -9.56 7.97 -22.09
N THR A 86 -10.68 7.30 -21.80
CA THR A 86 -10.78 6.20 -20.82
C THR A 86 -10.68 4.85 -21.53
N PRO A 87 -9.80 3.93 -21.10
CA PRO A 87 -9.74 2.57 -21.59
C PRO A 87 -10.88 1.72 -21.00
N TYR A 88 -11.50 0.90 -21.83
CA TYR A 88 -12.47 -0.14 -21.46
C TYR A 88 -11.92 -1.47 -21.91
N GLU A 89 -11.70 -2.39 -20.99
CA GLU A 89 -11.23 -3.74 -21.29
C GLU A 89 -12.40 -4.60 -21.78
N ILE A 90 -12.25 -5.17 -22.98
CA ILE A 90 -13.22 -6.09 -23.57
C ILE A 90 -12.52 -7.44 -23.71
N THR A 91 -12.98 -8.42 -22.92
CA THR A 91 -12.38 -9.74 -22.85
C THR A 91 -13.30 -10.78 -23.48
N THR A 92 -12.79 -11.55 -24.41
CA THR A 92 -13.48 -12.72 -24.99
C THR A 92 -13.69 -13.77 -23.89
N TYR A 93 -14.87 -14.40 -23.85
CA TYR A 93 -15.13 -15.52 -22.92
C TYR A 93 -14.07 -16.58 -23.09
N ARG A 94 -13.48 -16.99 -21.99
CA ARG A 94 -12.36 -17.92 -22.00
C ARG A 94 -12.35 -18.86 -20.81
N VAL A 95 -11.74 -20.01 -21.05
CA VAL A 95 -11.28 -20.93 -20.01
C VAL A 95 -9.78 -21.02 -20.21
N ASP A 96 -9.02 -20.74 -19.17
CA ASP A 96 -7.57 -20.84 -19.24
C ASP A 96 -7.19 -22.34 -19.20
N GLY A 97 -6.17 -22.74 -19.95
CA GLY A 97 -5.61 -24.10 -19.93
C GLY A 97 -4.82 -24.39 -18.67
N GLN A 98 -4.10 -25.51 -18.62
CA GLN A 98 -3.25 -25.84 -17.49
C GLN A 98 -2.14 -24.79 -17.30
N TYR A 99 -1.83 -24.49 -16.04
CA TYR A 99 -0.76 -23.58 -15.65
C TYR A 99 0.47 -24.40 -15.27
N HIS A 100 1.53 -24.37 -16.09
CA HIS A 100 2.80 -25.03 -15.74
C HIS A 100 3.71 -24.15 -14.89
N ASP A 101 3.55 -22.81 -14.94
CA ASP A 101 4.39 -21.85 -14.22
C ASP A 101 3.62 -21.03 -13.17
N SER A 102 2.41 -21.45 -12.80
CA SER A 102 1.50 -20.73 -11.89
C SER A 102 1.21 -19.28 -12.30
N ARG A 103 1.44 -18.93 -13.59
CA ARG A 103 1.28 -17.56 -14.08
C ARG A 103 0.57 -17.44 -15.42
N HIS A 104 0.96 -18.26 -16.40
CA HIS A 104 0.42 -18.18 -17.74
C HIS A 104 -0.21 -19.51 -18.09
N PRO A 105 -1.49 -19.52 -18.55
CA PRO A 105 -2.03 -20.72 -19.14
C PRO A 105 -1.27 -21.00 -20.44
N ASP A 106 -0.92 -22.25 -20.68
CA ASP A 106 -0.24 -22.69 -21.92
C ASP A 106 -1.06 -22.36 -23.17
N ALA A 107 -2.39 -22.33 -23.01
CA ALA A 107 -3.32 -21.93 -24.03
C ALA A 107 -4.59 -21.34 -23.40
N VAL A 108 -5.13 -20.31 -24.03
CA VAL A 108 -6.44 -19.76 -23.71
C VAL A 108 -7.44 -20.36 -24.69
N GLN A 109 -8.44 -21.08 -24.19
CA GLN A 109 -9.53 -21.59 -25.00
C GLN A 109 -10.71 -20.64 -24.97
N PHE A 110 -11.04 -20.02 -26.11
CA PHE A 110 -12.23 -19.19 -26.22
C PHE A 110 -13.49 -20.03 -26.24
N VAL A 111 -14.48 -19.64 -25.46
CA VAL A 111 -15.75 -20.33 -25.31
C VAL A 111 -16.90 -19.44 -25.80
N PRO A 112 -18.00 -20.02 -26.33
CA PRO A 112 -19.09 -19.22 -26.86
C PRO A 112 -20.07 -18.69 -25.81
N GLN A 113 -20.03 -19.20 -24.59
CA GLN A 113 -21.00 -18.92 -23.53
C GLN A 113 -20.34 -18.26 -22.34
N VAL A 114 -21.06 -17.39 -21.64
CA VAL A 114 -20.58 -16.66 -20.46
C VAL A 114 -20.35 -17.55 -19.23
N GLN A 115 -21.10 -18.67 -19.12
CA GLN A 115 -21.05 -19.56 -17.95
C GLN A 115 -19.66 -20.10 -17.64
N PRO A 116 -18.91 -20.71 -18.60
CA PRO A 116 -17.55 -21.17 -18.35
C PRO A 116 -16.58 -20.03 -17.96
N ASP A 117 -16.74 -18.84 -18.53
CA ASP A 117 -15.93 -17.66 -18.15
C ASP A 117 -16.16 -17.26 -16.69
N LEU A 118 -17.41 -17.25 -16.24
CA LEU A 118 -17.75 -16.95 -14.85
C LEU A 118 -17.25 -18.05 -13.90
N ALA A 119 -17.28 -19.33 -14.31
CA ALA A 119 -16.77 -20.46 -13.53
C ALA A 119 -15.27 -20.35 -13.26
N TRP A 120 -14.54 -19.71 -14.15
CA TRP A 120 -13.08 -19.59 -14.10
C TRP A 120 -12.59 -18.41 -13.25
N ARG A 121 -13.50 -17.55 -12.78
CA ARG A 121 -13.16 -16.39 -11.98
C ARG A 121 -12.71 -16.78 -10.58
N ASP A 122 -12.02 -15.84 -9.92
CA ASP A 122 -11.42 -16.06 -8.60
C ASP A 122 -12.46 -16.25 -7.48
N PHE A 123 -13.39 -15.29 -7.37
CA PHE A 123 -14.34 -15.24 -6.26
C PHE A 123 -15.77 -15.05 -6.76
N THR A 124 -16.73 -15.63 -6.01
CA THR A 124 -18.17 -15.58 -6.33
C THR A 124 -18.66 -14.15 -6.54
N ILE A 125 -18.23 -13.22 -5.69
CA ILE A 125 -18.59 -11.80 -5.77
C ILE A 125 -18.06 -11.09 -7.02
N ASN A 126 -17.07 -11.66 -7.71
CA ASN A 126 -16.53 -11.18 -8.98
C ASN A 126 -17.01 -12.03 -10.18
N ALA A 127 -17.72 -13.13 -9.91
CA ALA A 127 -18.25 -14.06 -10.94
C ALA A 127 -19.71 -13.74 -11.28
N MET A 128 -20.04 -12.46 -11.34
CA MET A 128 -21.35 -11.94 -11.73
C MET A 128 -21.23 -11.10 -12.98
N ALA A 129 -22.20 -11.22 -13.87
CA ALA A 129 -22.30 -10.44 -15.10
C ALA A 129 -23.66 -9.73 -15.18
N TYR A 130 -23.71 -8.59 -15.87
CA TYR A 130 -24.95 -7.82 -15.99
C TYR A 130 -25.06 -7.18 -17.37
N ALA A 131 -26.29 -7.20 -17.91
CA ALA A 131 -26.62 -6.39 -19.08
C ALA A 131 -28.04 -5.82 -18.97
N PRO A 132 -28.26 -4.59 -19.49
CA PRO A 132 -29.59 -4.02 -19.57
C PRO A 132 -30.52 -4.89 -20.42
N GLY A 133 -31.72 -5.18 -19.88
CA GLY A 133 -32.72 -6.02 -20.54
C GLY A 133 -32.64 -7.51 -20.21
N GLU A 134 -31.47 -8.04 -19.88
CA GLU A 134 -31.27 -9.44 -19.45
C GLU A 134 -31.15 -9.58 -17.92
N GLY A 135 -30.70 -8.50 -17.25
CA GLY A 135 -30.54 -8.49 -15.80
C GLY A 135 -29.19 -9.01 -15.32
N LEU A 136 -29.16 -9.45 -14.06
CA LEU A 136 -27.98 -9.99 -13.38
C LEU A 136 -27.88 -11.49 -13.63
N ILE A 137 -26.71 -11.94 -14.06
CA ILE A 137 -26.29 -13.35 -14.12
C ILE A 137 -25.43 -13.61 -12.89
N ASP A 138 -25.93 -14.42 -11.95
CA ASP A 138 -25.24 -14.85 -10.74
C ASP A 138 -25.41 -16.37 -10.57
N LEU A 139 -24.46 -17.12 -11.12
CA LEU A 139 -24.50 -18.60 -11.14
C LEU A 139 -23.85 -19.22 -9.91
N TYR A 140 -23.06 -18.44 -9.16
CA TYR A 140 -22.23 -18.94 -8.06
C TYR A 140 -22.59 -18.32 -6.71
N GLY A 141 -23.71 -17.60 -6.63
CA GLY A 141 -24.22 -17.05 -5.38
C GLY A 141 -23.44 -15.81 -4.89
N GLY A 142 -22.80 -15.08 -5.82
CA GLY A 142 -22.04 -13.88 -5.50
C GLY A 142 -22.85 -12.81 -4.78
N ARG A 143 -24.11 -12.64 -5.14
CA ARG A 143 -25.03 -11.73 -4.46
C ARG A 143 -25.30 -12.13 -3.00
N SER A 144 -25.46 -13.43 -2.74
CA SER A 144 -25.60 -13.95 -1.38
C SER A 144 -24.37 -13.71 -0.53
N ASP A 145 -23.17 -13.95 -1.11
CA ASP A 145 -21.90 -13.73 -0.44
C ASP A 145 -21.64 -12.22 -0.21
N LEU A 146 -22.04 -11.34 -1.14
CA LEU A 146 -22.01 -9.88 -0.91
C LEU A 146 -22.87 -9.48 0.29
N HIS A 147 -24.08 -10.03 0.39
CA HIS A 147 -24.97 -9.73 1.49
C HIS A 147 -24.44 -10.27 2.83
N ALA A 148 -23.77 -11.43 2.80
CA ALA A 148 -23.15 -12.04 3.97
C ALA A 148 -21.75 -11.46 4.30
N CYS A 149 -21.23 -10.52 3.50
CA CYS A 149 -19.89 -9.96 3.62
C CYS A 149 -18.80 -11.05 3.60
N LEU A 150 -18.92 -12.00 2.67
CA LEU A 150 -18.01 -13.16 2.53
C LEU A 150 -17.22 -13.12 1.22
N MET A 151 -15.94 -13.47 1.34
CA MET A 151 -15.04 -13.77 0.24
C MET A 151 -14.98 -15.30 0.06
N ARG A 152 -15.58 -15.82 -1.01
CA ARG A 152 -15.63 -17.24 -1.35
C ARG A 152 -15.03 -17.46 -2.73
N CYS A 153 -14.18 -18.48 -2.88
CA CYS A 153 -13.73 -18.95 -4.19
C CYS A 153 -14.91 -19.49 -5.02
N VAL A 154 -14.81 -19.37 -6.35
CA VAL A 154 -15.72 -20.07 -7.25
C VAL A 154 -15.29 -21.52 -7.33
N GLY A 155 -16.17 -22.47 -6.98
CA GLY A 155 -15.86 -23.90 -6.97
C GLY A 155 -14.95 -24.30 -5.81
N ASP A 156 -13.99 -25.19 -6.07
CA ASP A 156 -13.05 -25.67 -5.07
C ASP A 156 -11.91 -24.67 -4.81
N PRO A 157 -11.71 -24.19 -3.58
CA PRO A 157 -10.65 -23.21 -3.27
C PRO A 157 -9.23 -23.76 -3.52
N GLU A 158 -8.97 -25.05 -3.27
CA GLU A 158 -7.65 -25.66 -3.49
C GLU A 158 -7.30 -25.67 -4.98
N GLU A 159 -8.26 -26.04 -5.85
CA GLU A 159 -8.11 -25.98 -7.29
C GLU A 159 -7.85 -24.54 -7.75
N ARG A 160 -8.65 -23.59 -7.26
CA ARG A 160 -8.50 -22.15 -7.63
C ARG A 160 -7.15 -21.57 -7.24
N PHE A 161 -6.61 -21.94 -6.08
CA PHE A 161 -5.30 -21.48 -5.62
C PHE A 161 -4.15 -22.22 -6.29
N ALA A 162 -4.34 -23.47 -6.67
CA ALA A 162 -3.35 -24.23 -7.46
C ALA A 162 -3.17 -23.66 -8.87
N GLU A 163 -4.23 -23.15 -9.50
CA GLU A 163 -4.16 -22.49 -10.81
C GLU A 163 -3.35 -21.18 -10.77
N ASP A 164 -3.63 -20.29 -9.84
CA ASP A 164 -2.86 -19.05 -9.62
C ASP A 164 -2.81 -18.74 -8.12
N ALA A 165 -1.67 -19.03 -7.50
CA ALA A 165 -1.43 -18.78 -6.09
C ALA A 165 -1.58 -17.30 -5.70
N LEU A 166 -1.51 -16.34 -6.66
CA LEU A 166 -1.80 -14.93 -6.38
C LEU A 166 -3.23 -14.73 -5.88
N ARG A 167 -4.16 -15.62 -6.24
CA ARG A 167 -5.55 -15.55 -5.75
C ARG A 167 -5.62 -15.60 -4.22
N ILE A 168 -4.65 -16.23 -3.55
CA ILE A 168 -4.54 -16.21 -2.07
C ILE A 168 -4.36 -14.77 -1.57
N LEU A 169 -3.40 -14.03 -2.12
CA LEU A 169 -3.19 -12.61 -1.74
C LEU A 169 -4.33 -11.71 -2.19
N ARG A 170 -4.93 -12.01 -3.35
CA ARG A 170 -6.12 -11.30 -3.84
C ARG A 170 -7.31 -11.47 -2.89
N ALA A 171 -7.52 -12.68 -2.33
CA ALA A 171 -8.57 -12.94 -1.33
C ALA A 171 -8.39 -12.04 -0.10
N VAL A 172 -7.19 -12.03 0.46
CA VAL A 172 -6.85 -11.22 1.65
C VAL A 172 -6.95 -9.71 1.34
N ARG A 173 -6.47 -9.27 0.17
CA ARG A 173 -6.59 -7.87 -0.25
C ARG A 173 -8.03 -7.43 -0.45
N LEU A 174 -8.85 -8.22 -1.15
CA LEU A 174 -10.26 -7.89 -1.37
C LEU A 174 -11.04 -7.91 -0.05
N ALA A 175 -10.73 -8.84 0.85
CA ALA A 175 -11.27 -8.83 2.21
C ALA A 175 -10.98 -7.50 2.93
N ALA A 176 -9.77 -6.96 2.80
CA ALA A 176 -9.40 -5.66 3.37
C ALA A 176 -10.10 -4.48 2.68
N GLN A 177 -10.26 -4.52 1.36
CA GLN A 177 -10.92 -3.46 0.59
C GLN A 177 -12.43 -3.38 0.84
N LEU A 178 -13.06 -4.53 1.07
CA LEU A 178 -14.51 -4.64 1.26
C LEU A 178 -14.94 -4.68 2.73
N ASP A 179 -14.01 -4.92 3.65
CA ASP A 179 -14.25 -5.25 5.07
C ASP A 179 -15.04 -6.57 5.20
N PHE A 180 -14.66 -7.58 4.41
CA PHE A 180 -15.28 -8.91 4.36
C PHE A 180 -14.42 -9.95 5.05
N ALA A 181 -15.05 -11.04 5.50
CA ALA A 181 -14.34 -12.21 5.99
C ALA A 181 -14.13 -13.24 4.86
N LEU A 182 -13.02 -14.01 4.92
CA LEU A 182 -12.89 -15.19 4.07
C LEU A 182 -13.90 -16.24 4.53
N GLU A 183 -14.55 -16.89 3.57
CA GLU A 183 -15.38 -18.08 3.83
C GLU A 183 -14.48 -19.22 4.33
N LYS A 184 -15.02 -20.10 5.19
CA LYS A 184 -14.22 -21.04 5.97
C LYS A 184 -13.35 -21.98 5.11
N ALA A 185 -13.89 -22.56 4.05
CA ALA A 185 -13.11 -23.44 3.17
C ALA A 185 -12.05 -22.66 2.41
N THR A 186 -12.39 -21.45 1.93
CA THR A 186 -11.47 -20.52 1.28
C THR A 186 -10.33 -20.11 2.22
N GLU A 187 -10.63 -19.82 3.50
CA GLU A 187 -9.63 -19.47 4.53
C GLU A 187 -8.68 -20.64 4.81
N CYS A 188 -9.22 -21.86 4.98
CA CYS A 188 -8.43 -23.06 5.22
C CYS A 188 -7.48 -23.34 4.04
N ALA A 189 -7.99 -23.38 2.81
CA ALA A 189 -7.18 -23.61 1.62
C ALA A 189 -6.09 -22.52 1.45
N ALA A 190 -6.43 -21.23 1.69
CA ALA A 190 -5.46 -20.15 1.64
C ALA A 190 -4.33 -20.31 2.66
N LEU A 191 -4.64 -20.79 3.88
CA LEU A 191 -3.66 -21.08 4.92
C LEU A 191 -2.77 -22.26 4.57
N ASP A 192 -3.35 -23.36 4.11
CA ASP A 192 -2.64 -24.60 3.79
C ASP A 192 -1.71 -24.40 2.57
N MET A 193 -2.16 -23.64 1.59
CA MET A 193 -1.42 -23.39 0.35
C MET A 193 -0.55 -22.11 0.38
N ARG A 194 -0.43 -21.42 1.52
CA ARG A 194 0.29 -20.13 1.61
C ARG A 194 1.73 -20.15 1.08
N GLN A 195 2.40 -21.30 1.16
CA GLN A 195 3.78 -21.44 0.67
C GLN A 195 3.88 -21.31 -0.86
N SER A 196 2.81 -21.60 -1.60
CA SER A 196 2.80 -21.47 -3.06
C SER A 196 2.92 -19.99 -3.52
N ILE A 197 2.65 -19.02 -2.64
CA ILE A 197 2.86 -17.60 -2.90
C ILE A 197 4.31 -17.31 -3.30
N GLN A 198 5.28 -18.07 -2.80
CA GLN A 198 6.70 -17.88 -3.11
C GLN A 198 7.05 -18.16 -4.59
N ASN A 199 6.18 -18.87 -5.31
CA ASN A 199 6.35 -19.13 -6.75
C ASN A 199 5.89 -17.96 -7.63
N ILE A 200 5.30 -16.92 -7.05
CA ILE A 200 4.77 -15.76 -7.77
C ILE A 200 5.85 -14.71 -7.92
N SER A 201 5.82 -13.96 -9.03
CA SER A 201 6.76 -12.86 -9.23
C SER A 201 6.64 -11.80 -8.13
N ALA A 202 7.77 -11.32 -7.67
CA ALA A 202 7.88 -10.35 -6.57
C ALA A 202 7.04 -9.08 -6.82
N GLU A 203 6.97 -8.61 -8.06
CA GLU A 203 6.21 -7.43 -8.46
C GLU A 203 4.69 -7.63 -8.29
N ARG A 204 4.18 -8.85 -8.57
CA ARG A 204 2.76 -9.18 -8.35
C ARG A 204 2.45 -9.23 -6.86
N ILE A 205 3.33 -9.87 -6.05
CA ILE A 205 3.21 -9.90 -4.59
C ILE A 205 3.21 -8.49 -4.01
N TYR A 206 4.20 -7.66 -4.42
CA TYR A 206 4.28 -6.26 -4.00
C TYR A 206 2.99 -5.49 -4.30
N THR A 207 2.46 -5.65 -5.51
CA THR A 207 1.24 -4.94 -5.94
C THR A 207 0.02 -5.29 -5.09
N GLU A 208 -0.16 -6.58 -4.74
CA GLU A 208 -1.27 -7.00 -3.88
C GLU A 208 -1.09 -6.52 -2.43
N LEU A 209 0.13 -6.59 -1.87
CA LEU A 209 0.43 -6.08 -0.54
C LEU A 209 0.28 -4.55 -0.46
N ASP A 210 0.74 -3.80 -1.46
CA ASP A 210 0.61 -2.33 -1.52
C ASP A 210 -0.87 -1.90 -1.51
N LYS A 211 -1.70 -2.58 -2.31
CA LYS A 211 -3.15 -2.36 -2.33
C LYS A 211 -3.83 -2.80 -1.03
N LEU A 212 -3.35 -3.87 -0.39
CA LEU A 212 -3.86 -4.34 0.90
C LEU A 212 -3.59 -3.29 1.99
N LEU A 213 -2.36 -2.80 2.10
CA LEU A 213 -1.98 -1.79 3.08
C LEU A 213 -2.69 -0.45 2.87
N ALA A 214 -3.17 -0.18 1.66
CA ALA A 214 -3.99 1.00 1.34
C ALA A 214 -5.48 0.80 1.62
N ALA A 215 -5.92 -0.41 1.91
CA ALA A 215 -7.32 -0.74 2.10
C ALA A 215 -7.88 -0.27 3.46
N PRO A 216 -9.17 0.09 3.53
CA PRO A 216 -9.79 0.63 4.75
C PRO A 216 -9.77 -0.33 5.95
N ALA A 217 -9.83 -1.65 5.73
CA ALA A 217 -9.79 -2.66 6.80
C ALA A 217 -8.46 -3.41 6.85
N ALA A 218 -7.35 -2.75 6.44
CA ALA A 218 -6.03 -3.37 6.39
C ALA A 218 -5.62 -3.97 7.73
N GLY A 219 -5.71 -3.21 8.84
CA GLY A 219 -5.30 -3.68 10.15
C GLY A 219 -6.11 -4.88 10.65
N LYS A 220 -7.44 -4.87 10.48
CA LYS A 220 -8.29 -6.03 10.81
C LYS A 220 -7.88 -7.30 10.06
N VAL A 221 -7.58 -7.16 8.78
CA VAL A 221 -7.19 -8.26 7.91
C VAL A 221 -5.78 -8.76 8.23
N LEU A 222 -4.84 -7.86 8.52
CA LEU A 222 -3.51 -8.21 9.03
C LEU A 222 -3.62 -9.03 10.32
N SER A 223 -4.43 -8.54 11.28
CA SER A 223 -4.67 -9.22 12.55
C SER A 223 -5.18 -10.65 12.36
N ARG A 224 -6.15 -10.84 11.46
CA ARG A 224 -6.82 -12.14 11.26
C ARG A 224 -6.03 -13.12 10.40
N TYR A 225 -5.39 -12.62 9.33
CA TYR A 225 -4.79 -13.47 8.29
C TYR A 225 -3.26 -13.39 8.22
N GLY A 226 -2.62 -13.00 9.32
CA GLY A 226 -1.16 -12.87 9.40
C GLY A 226 -0.41 -14.11 8.95
N ARG A 227 -0.89 -15.32 9.32
CA ARG A 227 -0.26 -16.59 8.90
C ARG A 227 -0.36 -16.85 7.40
N ILE A 228 -1.42 -16.39 6.74
CA ILE A 228 -1.52 -16.46 5.27
C ILE A 228 -0.50 -15.48 4.65
N LEU A 229 -0.42 -14.28 5.19
CA LEU A 229 0.51 -13.24 4.72
C LEU A 229 1.99 -13.60 4.94
N ALA A 230 2.30 -14.45 5.94
CA ALA A 230 3.63 -15.00 6.14
C ALA A 230 4.13 -15.83 4.94
N GLY A 231 3.25 -16.32 4.06
CA GLY A 231 3.63 -16.90 2.77
C GLY A 231 4.31 -15.91 1.83
N ALA A 232 3.96 -14.63 1.90
CA ALA A 232 4.56 -13.54 1.10
C ALA A 232 5.72 -12.85 1.83
N VAL A 233 5.59 -12.67 3.15
CA VAL A 233 6.57 -12.02 4.03
C VAL A 233 6.85 -12.96 5.22
N PRO A 234 7.77 -13.92 5.06
CA PRO A 234 8.05 -14.94 6.10
C PRO A 234 8.44 -14.36 7.47
N GLU A 235 8.97 -13.16 7.48
CA GLU A 235 9.37 -12.44 8.69
C GLU A 235 8.19 -12.10 9.62
N ILE A 236 6.95 -12.28 9.15
CA ILE A 236 5.73 -12.17 9.96
C ILE A 236 5.58 -13.35 10.93
N GLU A 237 5.94 -14.57 10.52
CA GLU A 237 5.66 -15.79 11.29
C GLU A 237 6.24 -15.74 12.73
N PRO A 238 7.50 -15.33 12.96
CA PRO A 238 8.05 -15.22 14.31
C PRO A 238 7.41 -14.09 15.15
N CYS A 239 6.72 -13.12 14.53
CA CYS A 239 6.04 -12.05 15.24
C CYS A 239 4.71 -12.49 15.84
N ILE A 240 4.06 -13.53 15.25
CA ILE A 240 2.78 -14.07 15.71
C ILE A 240 3.02 -14.87 17.01
N GLY A 241 2.36 -14.43 18.10
CA GLY A 241 2.55 -15.01 19.42
C GLY A 241 3.85 -14.59 20.14
N CYS A 242 4.67 -13.72 19.56
CA CYS A 242 5.81 -13.12 20.23
C CYS A 242 5.32 -12.11 21.27
N THR A 243 5.14 -12.59 22.51
CA THR A 243 4.62 -11.78 23.61
C THR A 243 5.60 -10.70 24.05
N GLN A 244 5.06 -9.55 24.46
CA GLN A 244 5.78 -8.38 24.92
C GLN A 244 5.41 -8.06 26.40
N PRO A 245 5.71 -8.96 27.37
CA PRO A 245 5.35 -8.72 28.76
C PRO A 245 5.98 -7.44 29.28
N GLY A 246 5.16 -6.63 29.96
CA GLY A 246 5.55 -5.32 30.47
C GLY A 246 4.36 -4.37 30.54
N ARG A 247 4.60 -3.15 31.05
CA ARG A 247 3.52 -2.15 31.22
C ARG A 247 3.11 -1.41 29.94
N TRP A 248 3.86 -1.61 28.85
CA TRP A 248 3.68 -0.84 27.62
C TRP A 248 2.81 -1.53 26.58
N HIS A 249 2.84 -2.86 26.51
CA HIS A 249 2.19 -3.63 25.48
C HIS A 249 1.06 -4.49 26.03
N CYS A 250 -0.05 -4.59 25.28
CA CYS A 250 -1.18 -5.47 25.53
C CYS A 250 -1.37 -6.53 24.43
N TYR A 251 -0.57 -6.46 23.38
CA TYR A 251 -0.58 -7.33 22.21
C TYR A 251 0.76 -8.04 22.05
N ASP A 252 0.77 -9.17 21.30
CA ASP A 252 2.00 -9.69 20.73
C ASP A 252 2.53 -8.74 19.61
N VAL A 253 3.72 -9.00 19.09
CA VAL A 253 4.36 -8.13 18.09
C VAL A 253 3.51 -7.98 16.83
N TRP A 254 2.90 -9.08 16.37
CA TRP A 254 2.09 -9.03 15.15
C TRP A 254 0.77 -8.29 15.34
N GLN A 255 0.04 -8.59 16.42
CA GLN A 255 -1.22 -7.90 16.73
C GLN A 255 -0.98 -6.40 16.98
N HIS A 256 0.13 -6.04 17.64
CA HIS A 256 0.54 -4.65 17.80
C HIS A 256 0.74 -3.96 16.45
N THR A 257 1.48 -4.59 15.53
CA THR A 257 1.69 -4.08 14.17
C THR A 257 0.37 -3.90 13.41
N ALA A 258 -0.52 -4.88 13.49
CA ALA A 258 -1.83 -4.83 12.83
C ALA A 258 -2.70 -3.67 13.37
N VAL A 259 -2.72 -3.47 14.69
CA VAL A 259 -3.44 -2.36 15.33
C VAL A 259 -2.80 -1.02 14.98
N ALA A 260 -1.47 -0.92 14.91
CA ALA A 260 -0.79 0.29 14.46
C ALA A 260 -1.15 0.66 13.01
N VAL A 261 -1.27 -0.33 12.11
CA VAL A 261 -1.74 -0.12 10.74
C VAL A 261 -3.21 0.33 10.71
N GLU A 262 -4.08 -0.23 11.54
CA GLU A 262 -5.50 0.14 11.62
C GLU A 262 -5.70 1.59 12.09
N LEU A 263 -4.88 2.03 13.05
CA LEU A 263 -4.98 3.37 13.67
C LEU A 263 -4.14 4.43 12.96
N LEU A 264 -3.48 4.05 11.84
CA LEU A 264 -2.62 4.96 11.11
C LEU A 264 -3.41 6.08 10.42
N ASP A 265 -3.11 7.32 10.76
CA ASP A 265 -3.65 8.50 10.09
C ASP A 265 -2.76 8.95 8.93
N VAL A 266 -3.30 8.89 7.71
CA VAL A 266 -2.67 9.38 6.47
C VAL A 266 -3.40 10.58 5.87
N ALA A 267 -4.35 11.17 6.58
CA ALA A 267 -5.13 12.31 6.09
C ALA A 267 -4.23 13.49 5.70
N GLY A 268 -4.53 14.09 4.55
CA GLY A 268 -3.79 15.23 4.01
C GLY A 268 -2.44 14.91 3.38
N MET A 269 -2.04 13.62 3.32
CA MET A 269 -0.84 13.21 2.60
C MET A 269 -1.12 12.88 1.13
N ASP A 270 -0.14 13.15 0.27
CA ASP A 270 -0.16 12.60 -1.09
C ASP A 270 0.06 11.07 -1.09
N ASP A 271 -0.27 10.42 -2.20
CA ASP A 271 -0.21 8.97 -2.34
C ASP A 271 1.19 8.40 -2.06
N LYS A 272 2.25 9.11 -2.46
CA LYS A 272 3.64 8.68 -2.25
C LYS A 272 4.00 8.68 -0.77
N ASN A 273 3.68 9.77 -0.05
CA ASN A 273 3.95 9.89 1.38
C ASN A 273 3.10 8.91 2.20
N ALA A 274 1.83 8.76 1.86
CA ALA A 274 0.94 7.78 2.48
C ALA A 274 1.44 6.34 2.30
N ARG A 275 1.90 5.98 1.08
CA ARG A 275 2.49 4.65 0.79
C ARG A 275 3.74 4.40 1.62
N ILE A 276 4.68 5.35 1.67
CA ILE A 276 5.89 5.23 2.50
C ILE A 276 5.51 4.96 3.95
N LEU A 277 4.55 5.69 4.47
CA LEU A 277 4.15 5.60 5.87
C LEU A 277 3.47 4.25 6.19
N ARG A 278 2.54 3.78 5.34
CA ARG A 278 1.87 2.48 5.50
C ARG A 278 2.88 1.33 5.55
N TRP A 279 3.82 1.32 4.61
CA TRP A 279 4.88 0.31 4.60
C TRP A 279 5.81 0.44 5.80
N SER A 280 6.13 1.66 6.25
CA SER A 280 6.96 1.85 7.43
C SER A 280 6.30 1.32 8.70
N VAL A 281 4.99 1.57 8.89
CA VAL A 281 4.24 1.05 10.03
C VAL A 281 4.10 -0.48 9.94
N PHE A 282 3.86 -1.04 8.75
CA PHE A 282 3.81 -2.49 8.57
C PHE A 282 5.13 -3.19 8.93
N LEU A 283 6.27 -2.54 8.68
CA LEU A 283 7.61 -3.15 8.82
C LEU A 283 8.32 -2.80 10.13
N HIS A 284 7.84 -1.81 10.93
CA HIS A 284 8.62 -1.18 11.99
C HIS A 284 9.13 -2.14 13.05
N ASP A 285 8.34 -3.14 13.41
CA ASP A 285 8.59 -4.04 14.54
C ASP A 285 8.91 -5.49 14.15
N LEU A 286 8.99 -5.84 12.85
CA LEU A 286 9.20 -7.22 12.42
C LEU A 286 10.51 -7.85 12.93
N ALA A 287 11.51 -7.06 13.29
CA ALA A 287 12.77 -7.56 13.85
C ALA A 287 12.74 -7.75 15.38
N LYS A 288 11.67 -7.38 16.07
CA LYS A 288 11.58 -7.56 17.54
C LYS A 288 11.82 -9.01 17.99
N PRO A 289 11.30 -10.06 17.33
CA PRO A 289 11.56 -11.44 17.76
C PRO A 289 13.05 -11.80 17.81
N GLU A 290 13.84 -11.34 16.84
CA GLU A 290 15.29 -11.60 16.76
C GLU A 290 16.08 -10.85 17.85
N CYS A 291 15.56 -9.73 18.33
CA CYS A 291 16.20 -8.86 19.32
C CYS A 291 15.67 -9.09 20.74
N ARG A 292 14.78 -10.08 20.94
CA ARG A 292 14.07 -10.28 22.20
C ARG A 292 14.99 -10.79 23.30
N THR A 293 15.00 -10.07 24.43
CA THR A 293 15.61 -10.49 25.70
C THR A 293 14.58 -10.39 26.81
N VAL A 294 14.79 -11.12 27.90
CA VAL A 294 13.91 -11.06 29.07
C VAL A 294 14.74 -10.60 30.27
N GLY A 295 14.30 -9.52 30.89
CA GLY A 295 14.93 -8.99 32.08
C GLY A 295 14.66 -9.84 33.36
N PRO A 296 15.36 -9.57 34.46
CA PRO A 296 15.14 -10.28 35.73
C PRO A 296 13.72 -10.09 36.30
N ASP A 297 13.04 -9.01 35.93
CA ASP A 297 11.64 -8.69 36.26
C ASP A 297 10.61 -9.41 35.37
N GLY A 298 11.07 -10.25 34.45
CA GLY A 298 10.23 -10.94 33.47
C GLY A 298 9.74 -10.06 32.30
N ALA A 299 10.14 -8.77 32.26
CA ALA A 299 9.78 -7.88 31.16
C ALA A 299 10.58 -8.22 29.89
N ALA A 300 9.93 -8.13 28.73
CA ALA A 300 10.59 -8.26 27.45
C ALA A 300 11.23 -6.94 27.02
N HIS A 301 12.45 -7.04 26.51
CA HIS A 301 13.20 -5.93 25.92
C HIS A 301 13.66 -6.33 24.52
N PHE A 302 13.78 -5.33 23.64
CA PHE A 302 14.12 -5.54 22.22
C PHE A 302 15.28 -4.59 21.81
N PRO A 303 16.49 -4.72 22.42
CA PRO A 303 17.58 -3.79 22.17
C PRO A 303 18.02 -3.84 20.70
N GLY A 304 18.08 -2.66 20.07
CA GLY A 304 18.55 -2.52 18.68
C GLY A 304 17.56 -3.00 17.60
N HIS A 305 16.32 -3.34 17.98
CA HIS A 305 15.31 -3.80 17.00
C HIS A 305 15.06 -2.79 15.87
N ASN A 306 15.20 -1.50 16.12
CA ASN A 306 15.04 -0.46 15.11
C ASN A 306 16.13 -0.53 14.04
N GLN A 307 17.39 -0.81 14.40
CA GLN A 307 18.49 -0.95 13.44
C GLN A 307 18.42 -2.29 12.70
N ALA A 308 18.12 -3.38 13.38
CA ALA A 308 17.85 -4.68 12.77
C ALA A 308 16.62 -4.59 11.85
N GLY A 309 15.54 -3.94 12.31
CA GLY A 309 14.31 -3.70 11.56
C GLY A 309 14.52 -2.89 10.28
N SER A 310 15.38 -1.86 10.32
CA SER A 310 15.75 -1.09 9.13
C SER A 310 16.40 -1.98 8.05
N LYS A 311 17.34 -2.85 8.45
CA LYS A 311 17.99 -3.79 7.53
C LYS A 311 16.98 -4.82 6.99
N MET A 312 16.13 -5.36 7.85
CA MET A 312 15.06 -6.29 7.48
C MET A 312 14.06 -5.65 6.53
N ALA A 313 13.56 -4.45 6.83
CA ALA A 313 12.64 -3.70 5.97
C ALA A 313 13.24 -3.45 4.58
N ARG A 314 14.53 -3.05 4.53
CA ARG A 314 15.25 -2.89 3.26
C ARG A 314 15.32 -4.20 2.47
N SER A 315 15.66 -5.31 3.13
CA SER A 315 15.73 -6.64 2.51
C SER A 315 14.39 -7.08 1.95
N ILE A 316 13.31 -6.96 2.72
CA ILE A 316 11.94 -7.30 2.31
C ILE A 316 11.53 -6.48 1.08
N LEU A 317 11.67 -5.16 1.12
CA LEU A 317 11.27 -4.28 0.04
C LEU A 317 12.09 -4.51 -1.24
N LEU A 318 13.40 -4.79 -1.13
CA LEU A 318 14.23 -5.16 -2.28
C LEU A 318 13.81 -6.52 -2.86
N ARG A 319 13.54 -7.53 -2.02
CA ARG A 319 13.04 -8.85 -2.44
C ARG A 319 11.70 -8.72 -3.18
N LEU A 320 10.84 -7.83 -2.73
CA LEU A 320 9.56 -7.53 -3.35
C LEU A 320 9.67 -6.62 -4.59
N LYS A 321 10.87 -6.18 -4.95
CA LYS A 321 11.14 -5.23 -6.05
C LYS A 321 10.34 -3.92 -5.92
N ALA A 322 10.20 -3.45 -4.69
CA ALA A 322 9.56 -2.17 -4.42
C ALA A 322 10.34 -1.00 -5.03
N PRO A 323 9.69 0.13 -5.35
CA PRO A 323 10.38 1.30 -5.88
C PRO A 323 11.49 1.81 -4.93
N THR A 324 12.62 2.26 -5.48
CA THR A 324 13.81 2.69 -4.71
C THR A 324 13.47 3.73 -3.64
N TYR A 325 12.63 4.73 -3.98
CA TYR A 325 12.22 5.76 -3.02
C TYR A 325 11.51 5.17 -1.78
N LEU A 326 10.75 4.08 -1.97
CA LEU A 326 10.06 3.40 -0.88
C LEU A 326 11.05 2.62 -0.01
N VAL A 327 11.98 1.88 -0.64
CA VAL A 327 13.05 1.15 0.05
C VAL A 327 13.85 2.09 0.95
N GLU A 328 14.34 3.21 0.41
CA GLU A 328 15.15 4.17 1.16
C GLU A 328 14.37 4.86 2.28
N SER A 329 13.15 5.35 1.96
CA SER A 329 12.38 6.13 2.94
C SER A 329 11.80 5.28 4.06
N ALA A 330 11.26 4.10 3.75
CA ALA A 330 10.66 3.24 4.78
C ALA A 330 11.73 2.66 5.70
N SER A 331 12.86 2.16 5.18
CA SER A 331 13.94 1.66 6.02
C SER A 331 14.57 2.75 6.90
N ALA A 332 14.66 3.99 6.41
CA ALA A 332 15.14 5.11 7.20
C ALA A 332 14.16 5.49 8.33
N LEU A 333 12.85 5.45 8.09
CA LEU A 333 11.84 5.68 9.12
C LEU A 333 11.90 4.58 10.20
N VAL A 334 12.00 3.32 9.80
CA VAL A 334 12.16 2.19 10.72
C VAL A 334 13.43 2.32 11.58
N ALA A 335 14.54 2.82 11.01
CA ALA A 335 15.78 3.00 11.74
C ALA A 335 15.67 3.93 12.97
N ILE A 336 14.76 4.89 12.93
CA ILE A 336 14.66 5.94 13.97
C ILE A 336 13.30 6.01 14.66
N HIS A 337 12.37 5.08 14.35
CA HIS A 337 11.01 5.15 14.87
C HIS A 337 10.93 5.12 16.39
N ASP A 338 11.80 4.38 17.08
CA ASP A 338 11.83 4.25 18.53
C ASP A 338 12.70 5.34 19.22
N GLY A 339 13.46 6.14 18.47
CA GLY A 339 14.34 7.17 19.01
C GLY A 339 13.58 8.30 19.73
N ALA A 340 14.20 8.87 20.79
CA ALA A 340 13.66 10.05 21.46
C ALA A 340 13.65 11.27 20.54
N LEU A 341 12.60 12.09 20.63
CA LEU A 341 12.50 13.37 19.93
C LEU A 341 13.06 14.49 20.81
N PRO A 342 13.84 15.44 20.27
CA PRO A 342 14.31 16.60 21.00
C PRO A 342 13.13 17.52 21.37
N SER A 343 13.26 18.25 22.48
CA SER A 343 12.27 19.21 22.94
C SER A 343 12.70 20.67 22.75
N ASP A 344 13.98 20.89 22.45
CA ASP A 344 14.57 22.19 22.21
C ASP A 344 14.68 22.52 20.72
N ASP A 345 14.64 23.81 20.38
CA ASP A 345 14.66 24.29 18.99
C ASP A 345 15.92 23.85 18.24
N ALA A 346 17.08 23.87 18.87
CA ALA A 346 18.34 23.48 18.24
C ALA A 346 18.32 21.98 17.82
N GLY A 347 17.84 21.11 18.70
CA GLY A 347 17.65 19.69 18.39
C GLY A 347 16.66 19.47 17.26
N ILE A 348 15.53 20.20 17.24
CA ILE A 348 14.51 20.14 16.18
C ILE A 348 15.08 20.62 14.85
N LEU A 349 15.82 21.74 14.85
CA LEU A 349 16.48 22.27 13.63
C LEU A 349 17.54 21.30 13.09
N ASN A 350 18.30 20.64 13.96
CA ASN A 350 19.23 19.59 13.54
C ASN A 350 18.51 18.39 12.88
N MET A 351 17.35 17.98 13.39
CA MET A 351 16.53 16.95 12.74
C MET A 351 15.97 17.44 11.40
N LEU A 352 15.48 18.68 11.34
CA LEU A 352 15.00 19.30 10.08
C LEU A 352 16.12 19.36 9.03
N ASN A 353 17.33 19.78 9.43
CA ASN A 353 18.49 19.81 8.54
C ASN A 353 18.83 18.41 7.98
N ARG A 354 18.79 17.39 8.84
CA ARG A 354 19.19 16.01 8.48
C ARG A 354 18.15 15.28 7.66
N TYR A 355 16.87 15.43 7.97
CA TYR A 355 15.79 14.59 7.43
C TYR A 355 14.77 15.36 6.59
N GLY A 356 14.63 16.65 6.80
CA GLY A 356 13.60 17.48 6.18
C GLY A 356 12.20 17.32 6.82
N ALA A 357 11.36 18.32 6.65
CA ALA A 357 10.04 18.42 7.29
C ALA A 357 9.10 17.25 6.90
N ALA A 358 9.04 16.91 5.62
CA ALA A 358 8.16 15.83 5.13
C ALA A 358 8.52 14.44 5.74
N PHE A 359 9.79 14.17 5.96
CA PHE A 359 10.24 12.95 6.62
C PHE A 359 9.84 12.95 8.11
N LEU A 360 10.04 14.08 8.80
CA LEU A 360 9.70 14.21 10.22
C LEU A 360 8.19 14.15 10.47
N GLN A 361 7.37 14.68 9.58
CA GLN A 361 5.92 14.49 9.64
C GLN A 361 5.54 13.00 9.59
N ARG A 362 6.13 12.24 8.64
CA ARG A 362 5.92 10.79 8.59
C ARG A 362 6.40 10.08 9.86
N LEU A 363 7.54 10.49 10.40
CA LEU A 363 8.04 9.95 11.66
C LEU A 363 7.06 10.18 12.81
N CYS A 364 6.50 11.39 12.94
CA CYS A 364 5.50 11.71 13.96
C CYS A 364 4.25 10.85 13.80
N ARG A 365 3.72 10.70 12.57
CA ARG A 365 2.56 9.84 12.31
C ARG A 365 2.82 8.37 12.61
N LEU A 366 4.02 7.85 12.26
CA LEU A 366 4.42 6.49 12.62
C LEU A 366 4.45 6.32 14.14
N LYS A 367 5.13 7.21 14.86
CA LYS A 367 5.18 7.17 16.34
C LYS A 367 3.80 7.26 17.00
N LEU A 368 2.90 8.07 16.47
CA LEU A 368 1.52 8.17 16.98
C LEU A 368 0.74 6.89 16.74
N ALA A 369 0.88 6.26 15.57
CA ALA A 369 0.24 4.98 15.26
C ALA A 369 0.77 3.84 16.15
N ASP A 370 2.08 3.77 16.35
CA ASP A 370 2.74 2.85 17.28
C ASP A 370 2.23 3.05 18.72
N LEU A 371 2.25 4.29 19.23
CA LEU A 371 1.76 4.61 20.57
C LEU A 371 0.26 4.31 20.75
N ALA A 372 -0.54 4.49 19.71
CA ALA A 372 -1.97 4.16 19.76
C ALA A 372 -2.24 2.65 19.90
N ALA A 373 -1.29 1.80 19.44
CA ALA A 373 -1.33 0.35 19.62
C ALA A 373 -0.75 -0.13 20.97
N HIS A 374 -0.26 0.76 21.81
CA HIS A 374 0.22 0.43 23.15
C HIS A 374 -0.92 0.32 24.17
N ALA A 375 -0.63 -0.27 25.34
CA ALA A 375 -1.52 -0.25 26.50
C ALA A 375 -1.75 1.18 26.97
N ARG A 376 -3.00 1.62 27.11
CA ARG A 376 -3.34 3.00 27.52
C ARG A 376 -2.95 3.22 28.99
N ASN A 377 -1.90 3.99 29.20
CA ASN A 377 -1.41 4.40 30.50
C ASN A 377 -0.83 5.82 30.45
N ALA A 378 -0.54 6.40 31.61
CA ALA A 378 -0.05 7.78 31.72
C ALA A 378 1.27 8.01 30.93
N GLY A 379 2.16 7.02 30.90
CA GLY A 379 3.42 7.13 30.16
C GLY A 379 3.23 7.17 28.64
N VAL A 380 2.29 6.40 28.10
CA VAL A 380 1.92 6.45 26.66
C VAL A 380 1.29 7.80 26.34
N MET A 381 0.36 8.28 27.17
CA MET A 381 -0.28 9.60 26.96
C MET A 381 0.75 10.74 26.99
N GLN A 382 1.73 10.68 27.89
CA GLN A 382 2.81 11.66 27.94
C GLN A 382 3.66 11.63 26.65
N ARG A 383 4.00 10.43 26.15
CA ARG A 383 4.75 10.29 24.89
C ARG A 383 3.95 10.80 23.70
N GLU A 384 2.66 10.53 23.62
CA GLU A 384 1.78 11.10 22.58
C GLU A 384 1.82 12.64 22.59
N GLN A 385 1.73 13.26 23.78
CA GLN A 385 1.83 14.71 23.93
C GLN A 385 3.19 15.24 23.47
N GLN A 386 4.29 14.55 23.80
CA GLN A 386 5.63 14.91 23.35
C GLN A 386 5.77 14.86 21.82
N VAL A 387 5.24 13.82 21.17
CA VAL A 387 5.26 13.71 19.70
C VAL A 387 4.45 14.84 19.06
N ARG A 388 3.26 15.16 19.57
CA ARG A 388 2.43 16.27 19.07
C ARG A 388 3.07 17.63 19.29
N ALA A 389 3.68 17.86 20.44
CA ALA A 389 4.41 19.11 20.74
C ALA A 389 5.61 19.27 19.81
N PHE A 390 6.39 18.19 19.59
CA PHE A 390 7.48 18.19 18.60
C PHE A 390 6.97 18.50 17.19
N GLU A 391 5.87 17.84 16.73
CA GLU A 391 5.30 18.06 15.40
C GLU A 391 4.89 19.52 15.20
N GLY A 392 4.16 20.11 16.17
CA GLY A 392 3.75 21.52 16.12
C GLY A 392 4.95 22.46 16.03
N ARG A 393 5.95 22.30 16.93
CA ARG A 393 7.14 23.16 16.94
C ARG A 393 8.00 22.96 15.68
N MET A 394 8.14 21.74 15.21
CA MET A 394 8.85 21.41 13.96
C MET A 394 8.22 22.09 12.75
N LEU A 395 6.89 22.13 12.65
CA LEU A 395 6.18 22.81 11.57
C LEU A 395 6.42 24.34 11.62
N GLU A 396 6.33 24.95 12.80
CA GLU A 396 6.62 26.38 12.97
C GLU A 396 8.05 26.70 12.55
N LEU A 397 9.04 25.95 13.05
CA LEU A 397 10.44 26.14 12.72
C LEU A 397 10.73 25.88 11.23
N SER A 398 10.08 24.90 10.64
CA SER A 398 10.25 24.61 9.21
C SER A 398 9.80 25.74 8.29
N ALA A 399 8.84 26.56 8.74
CA ALA A 399 8.32 27.70 8.00
C ALA A 399 9.11 28.99 8.24
N THR A 400 9.75 29.15 9.42
CA THR A 400 10.30 30.45 9.86
C THR A 400 11.80 30.46 10.05
N ALA A 401 12.42 29.31 10.32
CA ALA A 401 13.83 29.22 10.70
C ALA A 401 14.75 28.85 9.52
N CYS A 402 16.02 29.20 9.65
CA CYS A 402 17.10 28.76 8.77
C CYS A 402 17.67 27.44 9.28
N TYR A 403 17.47 26.35 8.54
CA TYR A 403 17.97 25.00 8.87
C TYR A 403 18.66 24.29 7.69
N THR A 404 18.80 24.98 6.55
CA THR A 404 19.58 24.47 5.39
C THR A 404 20.58 25.52 4.93
N VAL A 405 21.69 25.05 4.34
CA VAL A 405 22.71 25.95 3.74
C VAL A 405 22.11 26.92 2.73
N GLY A 406 21.10 26.47 1.96
CA GLY A 406 20.45 27.33 0.96
C GLY A 406 19.59 28.47 1.55
N GLN A 407 19.27 28.42 2.86
CA GLN A 407 18.51 29.46 3.57
C GLN A 407 19.42 30.47 4.28
N LEU A 408 20.75 30.27 4.30
CA LEU A 408 21.67 31.26 4.84
C LEU A 408 21.65 32.56 4.05
N ALA A 409 21.82 33.67 4.74
CA ALA A 409 21.95 35.02 4.13
C ALA A 409 23.29 35.17 3.36
N VAL A 410 24.17 34.20 3.38
CA VAL A 410 25.40 34.09 2.60
C VAL A 410 25.41 32.80 1.79
N ASN A 411 26.12 32.80 0.67
CA ASN A 411 26.31 31.62 -0.17
C ASN A 411 27.80 31.45 -0.51
N GLY A 412 28.15 30.43 -1.29
CA GLY A 412 29.53 30.15 -1.66
C GLY A 412 30.21 31.32 -2.37
N ALA A 413 29.51 32.05 -3.25
CA ALA A 413 30.06 33.22 -3.93
C ALA A 413 30.39 34.34 -2.92
N SER A 414 29.49 34.63 -1.99
CA SER A 414 29.70 35.66 -0.93
C SER A 414 30.94 35.33 -0.07
N LEU A 415 31.20 34.05 0.17
CA LEU A 415 32.35 33.62 0.97
C LEU A 415 33.66 33.67 0.17
N MET A 416 33.62 33.37 -1.11
CA MET A 416 34.80 33.53 -2.00
C MET A 416 35.14 34.99 -2.20
N ASP A 417 34.17 35.88 -2.38
CA ASP A 417 34.36 37.34 -2.47
C ASP A 417 34.97 37.89 -1.17
N ALA A 418 34.67 37.28 -0.03
CA ALA A 418 35.25 37.61 1.27
C ALA A 418 36.66 37.04 1.53
N GLY A 419 37.18 36.19 0.62
CA GLY A 419 38.56 35.70 0.68
C GLY A 419 38.73 34.19 0.93
N ILE A 420 37.63 33.41 1.08
CA ILE A 420 37.74 31.97 1.24
C ILE A 420 38.11 31.32 -0.11
N ALA A 421 39.16 30.53 -0.11
CA ALA A 421 39.58 29.81 -1.31
C ALA A 421 38.51 28.86 -1.85
N PRO A 422 38.26 28.81 -3.17
CA PRO A 422 37.28 27.91 -3.75
C PRO A 422 37.57 26.45 -3.43
N GLY A 423 36.53 25.66 -3.13
CA GLY A 423 36.69 24.23 -2.84
C GLY A 423 35.99 23.80 -1.52
N PRO A 424 36.47 22.71 -0.87
CA PRO A 424 35.83 22.14 0.33
C PRO A 424 35.78 23.12 1.53
N ALA A 425 36.69 24.13 1.59
CA ALA A 425 36.68 25.15 2.65
C ALA A 425 35.37 25.94 2.67
N VAL A 426 34.83 26.31 1.51
CA VAL A 426 33.55 27.03 1.40
C VAL A 426 32.42 26.21 2.01
N GLY A 427 32.33 24.92 1.67
CA GLY A 427 31.30 24.03 2.22
C GLY A 427 31.41 23.86 3.73
N LYS A 428 32.64 23.74 4.27
CA LYS A 428 32.91 23.68 5.70
C LYS A 428 32.49 24.97 6.43
N ALA A 429 32.85 26.13 5.89
CA ALA A 429 32.45 27.42 6.44
C ALA A 429 30.92 27.59 6.46
N LEU A 430 30.21 27.29 5.34
CA LEU A 430 28.75 27.35 5.30
C LEU A 430 28.10 26.43 6.34
N ASN A 431 28.57 25.21 6.52
CA ASN A 431 28.05 24.29 7.53
C ASN A 431 28.32 24.76 8.97
N THR A 432 29.49 25.39 9.22
CA THR A 432 29.81 25.99 10.51
C THR A 432 28.86 27.15 10.84
N LEU A 433 28.65 28.06 9.89
CA LEU A 433 27.70 29.17 10.01
C LEU A 433 26.28 28.67 10.22
N LEU A 434 25.82 27.69 9.43
CA LEU A 434 24.49 27.10 9.57
C LEU A 434 24.29 26.55 10.99
N ARG A 435 25.26 25.81 11.51
CA ARG A 435 25.19 25.26 12.89
C ARG A 435 25.08 26.39 13.92
N ALA A 436 25.88 27.47 13.79
CA ALA A 436 25.84 28.60 14.69
C ALA A 436 24.49 29.35 14.64
N VAL A 437 23.87 29.44 13.47
CA VAL A 437 22.53 30.00 13.31
C VAL A 437 21.46 29.09 13.93
N MET A 438 21.50 27.78 13.68
CA MET A 438 20.56 26.82 14.26
C MET A 438 20.64 26.74 15.79
N GLU A 439 21.82 26.95 16.35
CA GLU A 439 22.04 27.01 17.81
C GLU A 439 21.72 28.40 18.41
N GLY A 440 21.27 29.36 17.61
CA GLY A 440 20.94 30.72 18.05
C GLY A 440 22.17 31.58 18.45
N ARG A 441 23.41 31.11 18.16
CA ARG A 441 24.65 31.84 18.47
C ARG A 441 24.90 32.99 17.50
N LEU A 442 24.36 32.95 16.30
CA LEU A 442 24.49 33.97 15.26
C LEU A 442 23.12 34.26 14.63
N PRO A 443 22.81 35.55 14.36
CA PRO A 443 21.65 35.87 13.53
C PRO A 443 21.96 35.50 12.06
N ASN A 444 20.93 35.12 11.30
CA ASN A 444 21.08 34.84 9.86
C ASN A 444 21.09 36.13 9.06
N GLU A 445 22.11 36.96 9.25
CA GLU A 445 22.34 38.25 8.58
C GLU A 445 23.73 38.23 7.93
N LYS A 446 23.84 38.72 6.69
CA LYS A 446 25.09 38.63 5.91
C LYS A 446 26.29 39.23 6.65
N ALA A 447 26.13 40.43 7.23
CA ALA A 447 27.19 41.11 7.95
C ALA A 447 27.69 40.33 9.19
N ALA A 448 26.74 39.81 9.99
CA ALA A 448 27.06 39.05 11.18
C ALA A 448 27.75 37.71 10.84
N LEU A 449 27.32 37.05 9.76
CA LEU A 449 27.90 35.77 9.31
C LEU A 449 29.34 35.94 8.78
N LEU A 450 29.61 37.02 8.02
CA LEU A 450 30.97 37.29 7.53
C LEU A 450 31.90 37.71 8.69
N ALA A 451 31.47 38.56 9.60
CA ALA A 451 32.25 38.97 10.76
C ALA A 451 32.60 37.77 11.69
N ALA A 452 31.71 36.79 11.78
CA ALA A 452 32.01 35.57 12.54
C ALA A 452 33.14 34.75 11.92
N LEU A 453 33.23 34.66 10.60
CA LEU A 453 34.32 33.93 9.90
C LEU A 453 35.68 34.66 10.05
N GLU A 454 35.69 35.99 10.02
CA GLU A 454 36.89 36.79 10.30
C GLU A 454 37.43 36.50 11.72
N LYS A 455 36.52 36.47 12.70
CA LYS A 455 36.87 36.20 14.09
C LYS A 455 37.43 34.78 14.35
N GLU A 456 36.94 33.79 13.56
CA GLU A 456 37.43 32.41 13.61
C GLU A 456 38.71 32.17 12.77
N GLY A 457 39.25 33.20 12.08
CA GLY A 457 40.43 33.11 11.25
C GLY A 457 40.21 32.24 10.01
N LEU A 458 38.99 32.19 9.50
CA LEU A 458 38.58 31.44 8.31
C LEU A 458 38.52 32.33 7.07
N LEU A 459 38.64 33.65 7.24
CA LEU A 459 38.78 34.68 6.21
C LEU A 459 40.22 35.21 6.22
#